data_206bd9e043cae868e38cd560d5dbe107
#
_entry.id   206bd9e043cae868e38cd560d5dbe107
#
_cell.length_a   1.000
_cell.length_b   1.000
_cell.length_c   1.000
_cell.angle_alpha   90.00
_cell.angle_beta   90.00
_cell.angle_gamma   90.00
#
_symmetry.space_group_name_H-M   'P 1'
#
loop_
_entity.id
_entity.type
_entity.pdbx_description
1 polymer ?
#
loop_
_entity_poly.entity_id
_entity_poly.type
_entity_poly.pdbx_seq_one_letter_code
_entity_poly.pdbx_strand_id
1 'polypeptide(L)'
;MFKSFFPSPRYFFISAVIWLALNMVLWYTGGDHWGEYLGFPHGYAEAELPVGVNRFWSPAFLWFYLWFLVSTALFASFWKIISNNPWQRWSIWGSAFILFNIWFAVQVSVAINAWYVPFWDLIQKMLSNGGGNLSALYSETLVFLYIAMVAVTLAVINAFFTSHYVFRWRSAMNEYYTEHWEQLRHVEGASQRVQEDTMRFATILEDLGVELVKAIITLIAFLPILFQLSKHVPTLPIIGELDHSLVWAAIVWSIFGTVLLMVVGVKLPGLQFNNQKVEAAYRKELVYGEDHADRAKPATLRELFSNVRKNYFRLYFHYAYFNMTAIWYGQLDILYNLVVLFPSIAAGKLTLGLIQQIANVFGRVRESFQYLISSWKTIIELLSIYKRLKAFESILHK
;
A
#
# COMPACT_ATOMS: atom_id res chain seq x y z
N MET A 1 0.24 23.43 -1.36
CA MET A 1 0.59 22.01 -1.56
C MET A 1 -0.36 21.27 -2.51
N PHE A 2 -1.63 21.04 -2.15
CA PHE A 2 -2.55 20.37 -3.10
C PHE A 2 -3.00 21.28 -4.25
N LYS A 3 -3.25 22.56 -3.99
CA LYS A 3 -3.67 23.53 -5.02
C LYS A 3 -2.66 23.75 -6.14
N SER A 4 -1.36 23.56 -5.86
CA SER A 4 -0.31 23.72 -6.85
C SER A 4 -0.33 22.61 -7.90
N PHE A 5 -0.80 21.40 -7.57
CA PHE A 5 -0.72 20.24 -8.44
C PHE A 5 -2.07 19.71 -8.91
N PHE A 6 -3.09 19.73 -8.05
CA PHE A 6 -4.44 19.25 -8.37
C PHE A 6 -5.40 20.41 -8.64
N PRO A 7 -6.25 20.31 -9.68
CA PRO A 7 -7.24 21.33 -9.96
C PRO A 7 -8.32 21.35 -8.86
N SER A 8 -8.54 22.50 -8.20
CA SER A 8 -9.55 22.62 -7.14
C SER A 8 -9.60 21.43 -6.17
N PRO A 9 -8.57 21.17 -5.36
CA PRO A 9 -8.31 19.88 -4.71
C PRO A 9 -9.50 19.26 -3.97
N ARG A 10 -10.29 20.08 -3.26
CA ARG A 10 -11.47 19.59 -2.52
C ARG A 10 -12.49 18.92 -3.44
N TYR A 11 -12.85 19.59 -4.53
CA TYR A 11 -13.82 19.08 -5.50
C TYR A 11 -13.22 17.96 -6.34
N PHE A 12 -11.93 18.07 -6.65
CA PHE A 12 -11.19 17.02 -7.39
C PHE A 12 -11.23 15.70 -6.65
N PHE A 13 -10.79 15.65 -5.40
CA PHE A 13 -10.75 14.40 -4.63
C PHE A 13 -12.15 13.83 -4.36
N ILE A 14 -13.15 14.67 -4.07
CA ILE A 14 -14.54 14.22 -3.92
C ILE A 14 -15.05 13.61 -5.22
N SER A 15 -14.86 14.29 -6.34
CA SER A 15 -15.29 13.79 -7.65
C SER A 15 -14.53 12.52 -8.07
N ALA A 16 -13.24 12.42 -7.76
CA ALA A 16 -12.45 11.21 -8.02
C ALA A 16 -12.98 10.00 -7.23
N VAL A 17 -13.29 10.17 -5.94
CA VAL A 17 -13.87 9.10 -5.13
C VAL A 17 -15.24 8.69 -5.65
N ILE A 18 -16.11 9.65 -5.97
CA ILE A 18 -17.44 9.37 -6.55
C ILE A 18 -17.29 8.66 -7.90
N TRP A 19 -16.37 9.09 -8.75
CA TRP A 19 -16.12 8.50 -10.07
C TRP A 19 -15.61 7.06 -9.96
N LEU A 20 -14.67 6.81 -9.06
CA LEU A 20 -14.18 5.46 -8.78
C LEU A 20 -15.30 4.55 -8.26
N ALA A 21 -16.08 5.02 -7.28
CA ALA A 21 -17.21 4.26 -6.75
C ALA A 21 -18.26 3.95 -7.82
N LEU A 22 -18.60 4.94 -8.66
CA LEU A 22 -19.53 4.76 -9.79
C LEU A 22 -19.00 3.71 -10.77
N ASN A 23 -17.72 3.79 -11.16
CA ASN A 23 -17.12 2.79 -12.05
C ASN A 23 -17.10 1.38 -11.43
N MET A 24 -16.83 1.26 -10.13
CA MET A 24 -16.91 -0.03 -9.44
C MET A 24 -18.35 -0.59 -9.47
N VAL A 25 -19.34 0.22 -9.13
CA VAL A 25 -20.75 -0.21 -9.18
C VAL A 25 -21.12 -0.61 -10.61
N LEU A 26 -20.81 0.19 -11.61
CA LEU A 26 -21.10 -0.12 -13.01
C LEU A 26 -20.41 -1.43 -13.47
N TRP A 27 -19.16 -1.65 -13.07
CA TRP A 27 -18.43 -2.87 -13.40
C TRP A 27 -19.13 -4.11 -12.81
N TYR A 28 -19.42 -4.12 -11.54
CA TYR A 28 -20.04 -5.26 -10.85
C TYR A 28 -21.55 -5.44 -11.13
N THR A 29 -22.23 -4.46 -11.72
CA THR A 29 -23.65 -4.58 -12.11
C THR A 29 -23.85 -5.00 -13.56
N GLY A 30 -22.76 -5.32 -14.28
CA GLY A 30 -22.85 -5.84 -15.64
C GLY A 30 -21.86 -5.21 -16.64
N GLY A 31 -21.09 -4.18 -16.21
CA GLY A 31 -20.10 -3.55 -17.08
C GLY A 31 -18.98 -4.50 -17.53
N ASP A 32 -18.69 -5.53 -16.74
CA ASP A 32 -17.78 -6.62 -17.08
C ASP A 32 -18.23 -7.40 -18.34
N HIS A 33 -19.54 -7.49 -18.61
CA HIS A 33 -20.09 -8.13 -19.80
C HIS A 33 -20.29 -7.18 -20.99
N TRP A 34 -20.19 -5.86 -20.82
CA TRP A 34 -20.42 -4.91 -21.92
C TRP A 34 -19.40 -5.03 -23.05
N GLY A 35 -18.25 -5.67 -22.81
CA GLY A 35 -17.28 -5.98 -23.84
C GLY A 35 -17.83 -6.84 -24.98
N GLU A 36 -18.86 -7.67 -24.71
CA GLU A 36 -19.50 -8.51 -25.71
C GLU A 36 -20.14 -7.67 -26.84
N TYR A 37 -20.71 -6.50 -26.49
CA TYR A 37 -21.29 -5.57 -27.49
C TYR A 37 -20.22 -4.92 -28.38
N LEU A 38 -18.95 -4.96 -27.95
CA LEU A 38 -17.80 -4.43 -28.72
C LEU A 38 -17.02 -5.52 -29.47
N GLY A 39 -17.57 -6.74 -29.54
CA GLY A 39 -16.99 -7.85 -30.29
C GLY A 39 -16.01 -8.72 -29.51
N PHE A 40 -15.95 -8.59 -28.18
CA PHE A 40 -15.28 -9.59 -27.36
C PHE A 40 -16.08 -10.90 -27.33
N PRO A 41 -15.43 -12.06 -27.08
CA PRO A 41 -16.14 -13.35 -27.04
C PRO A 41 -17.26 -13.35 -26.03
N HIS A 42 -18.38 -14.01 -26.36
CA HIS A 42 -19.51 -14.17 -25.43
C HIS A 42 -19.09 -14.96 -24.19
N GLY A 43 -19.55 -14.53 -22.99
CA GLY A 43 -19.24 -15.18 -21.72
C GLY A 43 -17.77 -15.08 -21.26
N TYR A 44 -16.97 -14.22 -21.88
CA TYR A 44 -15.54 -14.10 -21.57
C TYR A 44 -15.24 -13.74 -20.10
N ALA A 45 -16.12 -13.00 -19.47
CA ALA A 45 -15.94 -12.59 -18.06
C ALA A 45 -16.14 -13.77 -17.07
N GLU A 46 -16.88 -14.80 -17.46
CA GLU A 46 -17.14 -16.02 -16.68
C GLU A 46 -16.13 -17.14 -16.97
N ALA A 47 -15.34 -17.00 -18.03
CA ALA A 47 -14.35 -17.99 -18.41
C ALA A 47 -13.26 -18.13 -17.34
N GLU A 48 -12.82 -19.36 -17.08
CA GLU A 48 -11.67 -19.61 -16.23
C GLU A 48 -10.42 -18.96 -16.85
N LEU A 49 -9.76 -18.12 -16.06
CA LEU A 49 -8.56 -17.45 -16.51
C LEU A 49 -7.38 -18.43 -16.50
N PRO A 50 -6.55 -18.45 -17.57
CA PRO A 50 -5.40 -19.34 -17.63
C PRO A 50 -4.41 -19.05 -16.52
N VAL A 51 -3.76 -20.11 -16.02
CA VAL A 51 -2.63 -19.97 -15.11
C VAL A 51 -1.40 -19.56 -15.92
N GLY A 52 -0.81 -18.40 -15.59
CA GLY A 52 0.36 -17.88 -16.29
C GLY A 52 0.15 -16.52 -16.93
N VAL A 53 1.12 -16.08 -17.73
CA VAL A 53 1.13 -14.73 -18.36
C VAL A 53 0.02 -14.51 -19.38
N ASN A 54 -0.49 -15.59 -19.99
CA ASN A 54 -1.57 -15.51 -20.98
C ASN A 54 -2.85 -14.92 -20.36
N ARG A 55 -3.00 -14.99 -19.04
CA ARG A 55 -4.07 -14.35 -18.29
C ARG A 55 -4.18 -12.85 -18.60
N PHE A 56 -3.05 -12.15 -18.69
CA PHE A 56 -3.02 -10.70 -18.89
C PHE A 56 -3.40 -10.27 -20.32
N TRP A 57 -3.48 -11.20 -21.24
CA TRP A 57 -3.93 -11.00 -22.63
C TRP A 57 -5.30 -11.61 -22.90
N SER A 58 -5.96 -12.13 -21.86
CA SER A 58 -7.32 -12.66 -21.99
C SER A 58 -8.31 -11.55 -22.35
N PRO A 59 -9.43 -11.88 -23.03
CA PRO A 59 -10.46 -10.91 -23.39
C PRO A 59 -10.99 -10.12 -22.19
N ALA A 60 -11.13 -10.75 -21.02
CA ALA A 60 -11.56 -10.10 -19.79
C ALA A 60 -10.58 -9.01 -19.35
N PHE A 61 -9.27 -9.26 -19.40
CA PHE A 61 -8.25 -8.28 -19.06
C PHE A 61 -8.16 -7.15 -20.08
N LEU A 62 -8.22 -7.48 -21.38
CA LEU A 62 -8.21 -6.48 -22.46
C LEU A 62 -9.42 -5.55 -22.37
N TRP A 63 -10.60 -6.09 -22.05
CA TRP A 63 -11.79 -5.29 -21.81
C TRP A 63 -11.61 -4.36 -20.59
N PHE A 64 -11.07 -4.86 -19.48
CA PHE A 64 -10.78 -4.03 -18.31
C PHE A 64 -9.80 -2.89 -18.64
N TYR A 65 -8.75 -3.16 -19.43
CA TYR A 65 -7.82 -2.12 -19.85
C TYR A 65 -8.52 -1.02 -20.65
N LEU A 66 -9.37 -1.39 -21.58
CA LEU A 66 -10.15 -0.44 -22.36
C LEU A 66 -11.11 0.35 -21.47
N TRP A 67 -11.84 -0.34 -20.58
CA TRP A 67 -12.72 0.31 -19.60
C TRP A 67 -11.99 1.34 -18.75
N PHE A 68 -10.85 0.96 -18.19
CA PHE A 68 -10.04 1.86 -17.36
C PHE A 68 -9.54 3.07 -18.15
N LEU A 69 -9.06 2.87 -19.38
CA LEU A 69 -8.58 3.94 -20.25
C LEU A 69 -9.71 4.93 -20.62
N VAL A 70 -10.87 4.41 -21.03
CA VAL A 70 -12.03 5.23 -21.40
C VAL A 70 -12.56 6.01 -20.18
N SER A 71 -12.70 5.33 -19.04
CA SER A 71 -13.11 5.97 -17.79
C SER A 71 -12.16 7.09 -17.36
N THR A 72 -10.85 6.85 -17.45
CA THR A 72 -9.84 7.88 -17.17
C THR A 72 -9.91 9.05 -18.15
N ALA A 73 -10.09 8.78 -19.45
CA ALA A 73 -10.20 9.80 -20.47
C ALA A 73 -11.44 10.70 -20.28
N LEU A 74 -12.58 10.11 -19.89
CA LEU A 74 -13.80 10.85 -19.56
C LEU A 74 -13.58 11.76 -18.35
N PHE A 75 -12.99 11.26 -17.27
CA PHE A 75 -12.67 12.04 -16.09
C PHE A 75 -11.67 13.17 -16.38
N ALA A 76 -10.63 12.88 -17.17
CA ALA A 76 -9.64 13.87 -17.58
C ALA A 76 -10.26 14.96 -18.47
N SER A 77 -11.15 14.59 -19.39
CA SER A 77 -11.88 15.53 -20.26
C SER A 77 -12.81 16.43 -19.45
N PHE A 78 -13.54 15.88 -18.50
CA PHE A 78 -14.39 16.64 -17.58
C PHE A 78 -13.60 17.71 -16.84
N TRP A 79 -12.47 17.34 -16.22
CA TRP A 79 -11.64 18.30 -15.49
C TRP A 79 -10.92 19.29 -16.40
N LYS A 80 -10.60 18.93 -17.65
CA LYS A 80 -10.04 19.88 -18.63
C LYS A 80 -11.00 21.01 -18.99
N ILE A 81 -12.31 20.73 -19.00
CA ILE A 81 -13.34 21.75 -19.26
C ILE A 81 -13.50 22.68 -18.05
N ILE A 82 -13.42 22.15 -16.84
CA ILE A 82 -13.69 22.92 -15.60
C ILE A 82 -12.48 23.74 -15.16
N SER A 83 -11.26 23.27 -15.37
CA SER A 83 -10.04 23.87 -14.84
C SER A 83 -8.91 23.84 -15.84
N ASN A 84 -8.12 24.93 -15.89
CA ASN A 84 -6.92 25.02 -16.71
C ASN A 84 -5.65 24.96 -15.84
N ASN A 85 -5.47 23.88 -15.08
CA ASN A 85 -4.28 23.69 -14.25
C ASN A 85 -3.12 23.15 -15.11
N PRO A 86 -1.93 23.76 -15.12
CA PRO A 86 -0.80 23.34 -15.93
C PRO A 86 -0.31 21.92 -15.59
N TRP A 87 -0.49 21.48 -14.34
CA TRP A 87 -0.10 20.16 -13.86
C TRP A 87 -1.17 19.06 -14.05
N GLN A 88 -2.34 19.40 -14.66
CA GLN A 88 -3.48 18.49 -14.79
C GLN A 88 -3.14 17.18 -15.52
N ARG A 89 -2.23 17.21 -16.49
CA ARG A 89 -1.79 15.99 -17.18
C ARG A 89 -1.14 15.00 -16.20
N TRP A 90 -0.32 15.50 -15.28
CA TRP A 90 0.33 14.67 -14.28
C TRP A 90 -0.60 14.29 -13.14
N SER A 91 -1.38 15.23 -12.62
CA SER A 91 -2.29 14.96 -11.50
C SER A 91 -3.44 14.04 -11.85
N ILE A 92 -3.85 13.90 -13.11
CA ILE A 92 -4.91 12.98 -13.54
C ILE A 92 -4.30 11.72 -14.18
N TRP A 93 -3.65 11.87 -15.32
CA TRP A 93 -3.11 10.70 -16.04
C TRP A 93 -1.98 10.02 -15.29
N GLY A 94 -1.14 10.79 -14.59
CA GLY A 94 -0.10 10.23 -13.74
C GLY A 94 -0.66 9.43 -12.58
N SER A 95 -1.66 9.97 -11.89
CA SER A 95 -2.35 9.24 -10.81
C SER A 95 -3.07 7.99 -11.33
N ALA A 96 -3.75 8.10 -12.48
CA ALA A 96 -4.41 6.95 -13.11
C ALA A 96 -3.40 5.85 -13.50
N PHE A 97 -2.25 6.22 -14.04
CA PHE A 97 -1.20 5.26 -14.38
C PHE A 97 -0.64 4.54 -13.14
N ILE A 98 -0.42 5.26 -12.03
CA ILE A 98 -0.01 4.65 -10.76
C ILE A 98 -1.10 3.68 -10.27
N LEU A 99 -2.38 4.08 -10.28
CA LEU A 99 -3.50 3.23 -9.87
C LEU A 99 -3.60 1.97 -10.74
N PHE A 100 -3.43 2.10 -12.05
CA PHE A 100 -3.41 0.97 -12.97
C PHE A 100 -2.26 0.01 -12.66
N ASN A 101 -1.05 0.53 -12.44
CA ASN A 101 0.11 -0.30 -12.10
C ASN A 101 -0.08 -1.03 -10.76
N ILE A 102 -0.68 -0.38 -9.76
CA ILE A 102 -1.01 -1.03 -8.47
C ILE A 102 -2.01 -2.17 -8.69
N TRP A 103 -3.09 -1.90 -9.43
CA TRP A 103 -4.07 -2.92 -9.76
C TRP A 103 -3.43 -4.09 -10.51
N PHE A 104 -2.62 -3.81 -11.52
CA PHE A 104 -1.95 -4.83 -12.32
C PHE A 104 -0.97 -5.66 -11.46
N ALA A 105 -0.22 -5.03 -10.56
CA ALA A 105 0.67 -5.73 -9.62
C ALA A 105 -0.11 -6.68 -8.67
N VAL A 106 -1.32 -6.29 -8.26
CA VAL A 106 -2.20 -7.17 -7.49
C VAL A 106 -2.68 -8.34 -8.36
N GLN A 107 -3.03 -8.12 -9.64
CA GLN A 107 -3.40 -9.20 -10.56
C GLN A 107 -2.23 -10.17 -10.82
N VAL A 108 -0.99 -9.68 -10.89
CA VAL A 108 0.19 -10.55 -10.93
C VAL A 108 0.30 -11.41 -9.67
N SER A 109 0.02 -10.83 -8.50
CA SER A 109 0.00 -11.59 -7.24
C SER A 109 -1.11 -12.66 -7.23
N VAL A 110 -2.28 -12.37 -7.83
CA VAL A 110 -3.36 -13.36 -8.01
C VAL A 110 -2.93 -14.47 -8.98
N ALA A 111 -2.22 -14.14 -10.06
CA ALA A 111 -1.69 -15.14 -10.99
C ALA A 111 -0.67 -16.08 -10.34
N ILE A 112 0.25 -15.54 -9.51
CA ILE A 112 1.18 -16.34 -8.71
C ILE A 112 0.42 -17.24 -7.74
N ASN A 113 -0.61 -16.70 -7.09
CA ASN A 113 -1.44 -17.48 -6.18
C ASN A 113 -2.16 -18.66 -6.88
N ALA A 114 -2.65 -18.44 -8.09
CA ALA A 114 -3.25 -19.51 -8.90
C ALA A 114 -2.24 -20.59 -9.31
N TRP A 115 -0.98 -20.20 -9.56
CA TRP A 115 0.11 -21.11 -9.92
C TRP A 115 0.52 -22.06 -8.77
N TYR A 116 0.28 -21.70 -7.50
CA TYR A 116 0.64 -22.57 -6.38
C TYR A 116 -0.02 -23.95 -6.48
N VAL A 117 -1.28 -24.04 -6.90
CA VAL A 117 -2.00 -25.32 -6.93
C VAL A 117 -1.38 -26.30 -7.93
N PRO A 118 -1.30 -26.01 -9.24
CA PRO A 118 -0.74 -26.97 -10.20
C PRO A 118 0.70 -27.35 -9.88
N PHE A 119 1.52 -26.42 -9.41
CA PHE A 119 2.93 -26.70 -9.11
C PHE A 119 3.11 -27.62 -7.88
N TRP A 120 2.49 -27.26 -6.75
CA TRP A 120 2.67 -28.02 -5.52
C TRP A 120 1.92 -29.36 -5.53
N ASP A 121 0.79 -29.44 -6.24
CA ASP A 121 0.09 -30.71 -6.42
C ASP A 121 0.88 -31.66 -7.34
N LEU A 122 1.57 -31.13 -8.35
CA LEU A 122 2.48 -31.93 -9.17
C LEU A 122 3.63 -32.51 -8.30
N ILE A 123 4.22 -31.71 -7.43
CA ILE A 123 5.26 -32.17 -6.48
C ILE A 123 4.69 -33.25 -5.57
N GLN A 124 3.52 -33.02 -4.95
CA GLN A 124 2.86 -33.98 -4.08
C GLN A 124 2.63 -35.32 -4.79
N LYS A 125 2.11 -35.28 -6.02
CA LYS A 125 1.87 -36.47 -6.84
C LYS A 125 3.15 -37.23 -7.15
N MET A 126 4.24 -36.54 -7.47
CA MET A 126 5.52 -37.19 -7.73
C MET A 126 6.11 -37.86 -6.48
N LEU A 127 6.02 -37.22 -5.34
CA LEU A 127 6.49 -37.78 -4.07
C LEU A 127 5.68 -39.01 -3.67
N SER A 128 4.35 -38.97 -3.83
CA SER A 128 3.47 -40.11 -3.48
C SER A 128 3.60 -41.28 -4.45
N ASN A 129 3.91 -41.06 -5.70
CA ASN A 129 4.08 -42.09 -6.73
C ASN A 129 5.53 -42.64 -6.85
N GLY A 130 6.47 -42.12 -6.05
CA GLY A 130 7.88 -42.52 -6.09
C GLY A 130 8.61 -42.07 -7.37
N GLY A 131 8.13 -41.03 -8.05
CA GLY A 131 8.72 -40.44 -9.23
C GLY A 131 7.71 -39.84 -10.20
N GLY A 132 8.19 -39.16 -11.25
CA GLY A 132 7.33 -38.53 -12.24
C GLY A 132 8.07 -37.85 -13.40
N ASN A 133 7.38 -37.08 -14.19
CA ASN A 133 7.91 -36.41 -15.37
C ASN A 133 8.64 -35.10 -14.98
N LEU A 134 9.99 -35.14 -15.06
CA LEU A 134 10.84 -33.98 -14.76
C LEU A 134 10.55 -32.78 -15.68
N SER A 135 10.18 -33.01 -16.94
CA SER A 135 9.85 -31.90 -17.88
C SER A 135 8.60 -31.13 -17.46
N ALA A 136 7.66 -31.77 -16.78
CA ALA A 136 6.48 -31.09 -16.25
C ALA A 136 6.83 -30.12 -15.11
N LEU A 137 7.79 -30.49 -14.24
CA LEU A 137 8.30 -29.57 -13.19
C LEU A 137 9.00 -28.36 -13.80
N TYR A 138 9.82 -28.56 -14.82
CA TYR A 138 10.46 -27.44 -15.52
C TYR A 138 9.44 -26.54 -16.23
N SER A 139 8.41 -27.13 -16.82
CA SER A 139 7.33 -26.38 -17.45
C SER A 139 6.61 -25.46 -16.47
N GLU A 140 6.20 -25.99 -15.31
CA GLU A 140 5.57 -25.18 -14.25
C GLU A 140 6.52 -24.12 -13.67
N THR A 141 7.80 -24.43 -13.55
CA THR A 141 8.81 -23.45 -13.13
C THR A 141 8.95 -22.32 -14.13
N LEU A 142 8.90 -22.60 -15.44
CA LEU A 142 8.91 -21.58 -16.49
C LEU A 142 7.64 -20.71 -16.45
N VAL A 143 6.47 -21.28 -16.17
CA VAL A 143 5.24 -20.49 -15.95
C VAL A 143 5.44 -19.46 -14.87
N PHE A 144 5.98 -19.87 -13.70
CA PHE A 144 6.32 -18.94 -12.64
C PHE A 144 7.33 -17.87 -13.08
N LEU A 145 8.40 -18.29 -13.76
CA LEU A 145 9.43 -17.35 -14.22
C LEU A 145 8.87 -16.26 -15.13
N TYR A 146 7.97 -16.62 -16.05
CA TYR A 146 7.32 -15.62 -16.91
C TYR A 146 6.44 -14.65 -16.11
N ILE A 147 5.68 -15.13 -15.14
CA ILE A 147 4.89 -14.25 -14.26
C ILE A 147 5.84 -13.35 -13.45
N ALA A 148 6.93 -13.90 -12.89
CA ALA A 148 7.92 -13.15 -12.12
C ALA A 148 8.61 -12.06 -12.96
N MET A 149 8.91 -12.33 -14.23
CA MET A 149 9.48 -11.32 -15.13
C MET A 149 8.53 -10.15 -15.37
N VAL A 150 7.22 -10.41 -15.49
CA VAL A 150 6.21 -9.34 -15.55
C VAL A 150 6.20 -8.56 -14.25
N ALA A 151 6.23 -9.24 -13.09
CA ALA A 151 6.25 -8.59 -11.78
C ALA A 151 7.46 -7.64 -11.62
N VAL A 152 8.67 -8.12 -11.98
CA VAL A 152 9.91 -7.33 -11.90
C VAL A 152 9.84 -6.11 -12.84
N THR A 153 9.39 -6.31 -14.08
CA THR A 153 9.25 -5.23 -15.06
C THR A 153 8.30 -4.14 -14.55
N LEU A 154 7.15 -4.54 -14.04
CA LEU A 154 6.18 -3.61 -13.45
C LEU A 154 6.74 -2.87 -12.23
N ALA A 155 7.45 -3.56 -11.34
CA ALA A 155 8.04 -2.95 -10.16
C ALA A 155 9.05 -1.85 -10.56
N VAL A 156 9.89 -2.11 -11.56
CA VAL A 156 10.85 -1.12 -12.08
C VAL A 156 10.15 0.07 -12.74
N ILE A 157 9.16 -0.19 -13.61
CA ILE A 157 8.38 0.86 -14.28
C ILE A 157 7.64 1.71 -13.24
N ASN A 158 7.01 1.08 -12.25
CA ASN A 158 6.28 1.79 -11.20
C ASN A 158 7.23 2.65 -10.37
N ALA A 159 8.35 2.12 -9.91
CA ALA A 159 9.33 2.88 -9.13
C ALA A 159 9.87 4.09 -9.90
N PHE A 160 10.22 3.90 -11.18
CA PHE A 160 10.69 4.98 -12.05
C PHE A 160 9.62 6.06 -12.24
N PHE A 161 8.41 5.67 -12.59
CA PHE A 161 7.32 6.61 -12.84
C PHE A 161 6.89 7.37 -11.58
N THR A 162 6.80 6.67 -10.46
CA THR A 162 6.48 7.23 -9.15
C THR A 162 7.49 8.28 -8.72
N SER A 163 8.80 8.02 -8.86
CA SER A 163 9.85 9.01 -8.58
C SER A 163 9.68 10.29 -9.42
N HIS A 164 9.34 10.14 -10.71
CA HIS A 164 9.06 11.28 -11.58
C HIS A 164 7.78 12.02 -11.18
N TYR A 165 6.75 11.31 -10.76
CA TYR A 165 5.49 11.90 -10.30
C TYR A 165 5.70 12.72 -9.02
N VAL A 166 6.39 12.18 -8.03
CA VAL A 166 6.74 12.86 -6.77
C VAL A 166 7.55 14.13 -7.04
N PHE A 167 8.57 14.03 -7.90
CA PHE A 167 9.39 15.18 -8.24
C PHE A 167 8.59 16.29 -8.94
N ARG A 168 7.65 15.95 -9.82
CA ARG A 168 6.77 16.94 -10.47
C ARG A 168 5.80 17.59 -9.49
N TRP A 169 5.28 16.83 -8.53
CA TRP A 169 4.47 17.43 -7.48
C TRP A 169 5.29 18.39 -6.61
N ARG A 170 6.51 18.01 -6.27
CA ARG A 170 7.46 18.90 -5.59
C ARG A 170 7.75 20.16 -6.44
N SER A 171 7.95 20.02 -7.74
CA SER A 171 8.17 21.15 -8.66
C SER A 171 6.98 22.12 -8.65
N ALA A 172 5.76 21.59 -8.73
CA ALA A 172 4.55 22.39 -8.65
C ALA A 172 4.42 23.16 -7.33
N MET A 173 4.78 22.54 -6.20
CA MET A 173 4.82 23.23 -4.91
C MET A 173 5.92 24.28 -4.87
N ASN A 174 7.10 23.98 -5.40
CA ASN A 174 8.22 24.92 -5.45
C ASN A 174 7.88 26.14 -6.31
N GLU A 175 7.32 25.98 -7.51
CA GLU A 175 6.85 27.08 -8.37
C GLU A 175 5.84 27.94 -7.62
N TYR A 176 4.83 27.33 -7.02
CA TYR A 176 3.81 28.06 -6.28
C TYR A 176 4.38 28.87 -5.11
N TYR A 177 5.32 28.33 -4.33
CA TYR A 177 5.89 29.05 -3.19
C TYR A 177 6.93 30.10 -3.61
N THR A 178 7.67 29.88 -4.69
CA THR A 178 8.64 30.86 -5.20
C THR A 178 7.94 32.06 -5.87
N GLU A 179 6.81 31.88 -6.54
CA GLU A 179 5.98 32.97 -7.02
C GLU A 179 5.46 33.89 -5.90
N HIS A 180 5.25 33.32 -4.71
CA HIS A 180 4.76 34.06 -3.53
C HIS A 180 5.89 34.31 -2.51
N TRP A 181 7.19 34.20 -2.92
CA TRP A 181 8.31 34.24 -1.99
C TRP A 181 8.41 35.53 -1.18
N GLU A 182 8.09 36.68 -1.76
CA GLU A 182 8.10 37.97 -1.05
C GLU A 182 7.20 38.00 0.19
N GLN A 183 6.06 37.33 0.13
CA GLN A 183 5.12 37.22 1.24
C GLN A 183 5.55 36.16 2.26
N LEU A 184 6.21 35.12 1.81
CA LEU A 184 6.56 33.94 2.60
C LEU A 184 7.91 34.03 3.29
N ARG A 185 8.88 34.77 2.73
CA ARG A 185 10.28 34.83 3.22
C ARG A 185 10.44 35.33 4.66
N HIS A 186 9.45 36.09 5.16
CA HIS A 186 9.46 36.62 6.53
C HIS A 186 9.04 35.59 7.60
N VAL A 187 8.60 34.43 7.19
CA VAL A 187 8.21 33.34 8.10
C VAL A 187 9.43 32.61 8.58
N GLU A 188 9.56 32.41 9.88
CA GLU A 188 10.67 31.63 10.45
C GLU A 188 10.73 30.22 9.83
N GLY A 189 11.88 29.88 9.24
CA GLY A 189 12.08 28.60 8.57
C GLY A 189 11.44 28.48 7.18
N ALA A 190 11.15 29.60 6.50
CA ALA A 190 10.57 29.60 5.15
C ALA A 190 11.37 28.77 4.14
N SER A 191 12.71 28.88 4.13
CA SER A 191 13.59 28.10 3.26
C SER A 191 13.47 26.60 3.51
N GLN A 192 13.40 26.17 4.77
CA GLN A 192 13.21 24.76 5.12
C GLN A 192 11.83 24.25 4.68
N ARG A 193 10.77 25.10 4.76
CA ARG A 193 9.41 24.73 4.27
C ARG A 193 9.43 24.46 2.77
N VAL A 194 10.06 25.35 2.00
CA VAL A 194 10.11 25.23 0.54
C VAL A 194 11.00 24.08 0.09
N GLN A 195 12.13 23.87 0.73
CA GLN A 195 13.11 22.86 0.31
C GLN A 195 12.82 21.47 0.88
N GLU A 196 12.73 21.34 2.20
CA GLU A 196 12.70 20.04 2.89
C GLU A 196 11.27 19.53 3.08
N ASP A 197 10.38 20.38 3.63
CA ASP A 197 9.02 19.95 3.96
C ASP A 197 8.21 19.60 2.71
N THR A 198 8.40 20.29 1.58
CA THR A 198 7.73 19.95 0.31
C THR A 198 8.17 18.60 -0.23
N MET A 199 9.48 18.33 -0.17
CA MET A 199 10.05 17.05 -0.61
C MET A 199 9.49 15.90 0.24
N ARG A 200 9.61 16.03 1.57
CA ARG A 200 9.12 15.00 2.49
C ARG A 200 7.61 14.78 2.37
N PHE A 201 6.85 15.87 2.23
CA PHE A 201 5.40 15.80 2.07
C PHE A 201 5.01 14.98 0.83
N ALA A 202 5.59 15.30 -0.33
CA ALA A 202 5.27 14.62 -1.58
C ALA A 202 5.65 13.13 -1.52
N THR A 203 6.86 12.82 -1.01
CA THR A 203 7.34 11.43 -0.90
C THR A 203 6.48 10.61 0.07
N ILE A 204 6.27 11.12 1.28
CA ILE A 204 5.53 10.36 2.31
C ILE A 204 4.06 10.19 1.92
N LEU A 205 3.44 11.22 1.34
CA LEU A 205 2.03 11.12 0.94
C LEU A 205 1.83 10.15 -0.22
N GLU A 206 2.78 10.10 -1.14
CA GLU A 206 2.76 9.14 -2.23
C GLU A 206 2.96 7.71 -1.72
N ASP A 207 4.00 7.45 -0.93
CA ASP A 207 4.25 6.13 -0.34
C ASP A 207 3.04 5.61 0.43
N LEU A 208 2.47 6.43 1.33
CA LEU A 208 1.27 6.07 2.10
C LEU A 208 0.05 5.88 1.21
N GLY A 209 -0.13 6.72 0.19
CA GLY A 209 -1.26 6.65 -0.73
C GLY A 209 -1.20 5.40 -1.60
N VAL A 210 -0.04 5.09 -2.16
CA VAL A 210 0.20 3.89 -2.98
C VAL A 210 -0.07 2.61 -2.18
N GLU A 211 0.50 2.50 -0.98
CA GLU A 211 0.31 1.30 -0.14
C GLU A 211 -1.12 1.17 0.39
N LEU A 212 -1.81 2.27 0.69
CA LEU A 212 -3.23 2.25 1.07
C LEU A 212 -4.11 1.73 -0.07
N VAL A 213 -3.91 2.26 -1.27
CA VAL A 213 -4.66 1.84 -2.46
C VAL A 213 -4.37 0.37 -2.77
N LYS A 214 -3.11 -0.04 -2.67
CA LYS A 214 -2.70 -1.45 -2.86
C LYS A 214 -3.37 -2.37 -1.84
N ALA A 215 -3.44 -1.99 -0.56
CA ALA A 215 -4.13 -2.76 0.47
C ALA A 215 -5.63 -2.93 0.14
N ILE A 216 -6.31 -1.85 -0.29
CA ILE A 216 -7.71 -1.90 -0.67
C ILE A 216 -7.92 -2.81 -1.90
N ILE A 217 -7.13 -2.64 -2.96
CA ILE A 217 -7.25 -3.45 -4.19
C ILE A 217 -6.92 -4.92 -3.88
N THR A 218 -5.94 -5.18 -3.00
CA THR A 218 -5.61 -6.53 -2.55
C THR A 218 -6.79 -7.18 -1.83
N LEU A 219 -7.48 -6.47 -0.93
CA LEU A 219 -8.69 -6.99 -0.28
C LEU A 219 -9.79 -7.30 -1.30
N ILE A 220 -10.05 -6.39 -2.25
CA ILE A 220 -11.05 -6.59 -3.31
C ILE A 220 -10.72 -7.84 -4.15
N ALA A 221 -9.44 -8.08 -4.45
CA ALA A 221 -9.02 -9.22 -5.27
C ALA A 221 -8.97 -10.55 -4.49
N PHE A 222 -8.49 -10.54 -3.25
CA PHE A 222 -8.20 -11.77 -2.50
C PHE A 222 -9.33 -12.23 -1.57
N LEU A 223 -10.22 -11.33 -1.10
CA LEU A 223 -11.38 -11.76 -0.29
C LEU A 223 -12.31 -12.73 -1.04
N PRO A 224 -12.70 -12.49 -2.30
CA PRO A 224 -13.50 -13.48 -3.06
C PRO A 224 -12.80 -14.83 -3.21
N ILE A 225 -11.48 -14.84 -3.40
CA ILE A 225 -10.69 -16.07 -3.47
C ILE A 225 -10.72 -16.79 -2.11
N LEU A 226 -10.56 -16.06 -1.00
CA LEU A 226 -10.64 -16.62 0.34
C LEU A 226 -12.03 -17.19 0.65
N PHE A 227 -13.11 -16.55 0.16
CA PHE A 227 -14.48 -17.08 0.23
C PHE A 227 -14.61 -18.43 -0.49
N GLN A 228 -14.07 -18.54 -1.70
CA GLN A 228 -14.10 -19.79 -2.46
C GLN A 228 -13.28 -20.89 -1.77
N LEU A 229 -12.08 -20.56 -1.29
CA LEU A 229 -11.21 -21.49 -0.59
C LEU A 229 -11.80 -21.98 0.74
N SER A 230 -12.64 -21.17 1.40
CA SER A 230 -13.33 -21.56 2.64
C SER A 230 -14.20 -22.82 2.47
N LYS A 231 -14.66 -23.13 1.25
CA LYS A 231 -15.42 -24.36 0.96
C LYS A 231 -14.61 -25.64 1.22
N HIS A 232 -13.28 -25.56 1.12
CA HIS A 232 -12.38 -26.69 1.38
C HIS A 232 -12.03 -26.82 2.88
N VAL A 233 -12.37 -25.82 3.68
CA VAL A 233 -12.06 -25.75 5.13
C VAL A 233 -13.34 -25.43 5.91
N PRO A 234 -14.33 -26.35 5.94
CA PRO A 234 -15.62 -26.07 6.59
C PRO A 234 -15.52 -26.05 8.13
N THR A 235 -14.49 -26.64 8.70
CA THR A 235 -14.33 -26.81 10.17
C THR A 235 -13.11 -26.08 10.67
N LEU A 236 -13.29 -25.24 11.70
CA LEU A 236 -12.20 -24.61 12.44
C LEU A 236 -11.89 -25.36 13.73
N PRO A 237 -10.62 -25.36 14.20
CA PRO A 237 -10.29 -25.88 15.52
C PRO A 237 -11.12 -25.17 16.60
N ILE A 238 -11.61 -25.94 17.59
CA ILE A 238 -12.36 -25.45 18.77
C ILE A 238 -13.77 -24.94 18.44
N ILE A 239 -13.98 -24.22 17.34
CA ILE A 239 -15.25 -23.58 16.97
C ILE A 239 -16.20 -24.57 16.26
N GLY A 240 -15.62 -25.54 15.51
CA GLY A 240 -16.42 -26.50 14.73
C GLY A 240 -16.73 -26.00 13.31
N GLU A 241 -17.90 -26.38 12.79
CA GLU A 241 -18.36 -26.00 11.44
C GLU A 241 -18.77 -24.52 11.40
N LEU A 242 -18.23 -23.79 10.43
CA LEU A 242 -18.53 -22.39 10.22
C LEU A 242 -18.49 -22.07 8.72
N ASP A 243 -19.59 -21.47 8.24
CA ASP A 243 -19.61 -20.93 6.87
C ASP A 243 -18.59 -19.83 6.70
N HIS A 244 -17.87 -19.87 5.57
CA HIS A 244 -16.79 -18.91 5.26
C HIS A 244 -15.69 -18.84 6.32
N SER A 245 -15.35 -19.99 6.90
CA SER A 245 -14.42 -20.17 8.02
C SER A 245 -13.12 -19.41 7.88
N LEU A 246 -12.45 -19.47 6.72
CA LEU A 246 -11.17 -18.81 6.48
C LEU A 246 -11.28 -17.27 6.50
N VAL A 247 -12.41 -16.73 6.04
CA VAL A 247 -12.63 -15.26 6.05
C VAL A 247 -12.75 -14.77 7.49
N TRP A 248 -13.56 -15.47 8.30
CA TRP A 248 -13.70 -15.12 9.72
C TRP A 248 -12.39 -15.30 10.47
N ALA A 249 -11.67 -16.40 10.21
CA ALA A 249 -10.37 -16.63 10.79
C ALA A 249 -9.37 -15.49 10.45
N ALA A 250 -9.33 -15.04 9.19
CA ALA A 250 -8.47 -13.94 8.76
C ALA A 250 -8.84 -12.62 9.44
N ILE A 251 -10.14 -12.29 9.50
CA ILE A 251 -10.62 -11.03 10.11
C ILE A 251 -10.30 -11.02 11.61
N VAL A 252 -10.67 -12.08 12.34
CA VAL A 252 -10.45 -12.16 13.79
C VAL A 252 -8.97 -12.09 14.13
N TRP A 253 -8.13 -12.83 13.38
CA TRP A 253 -6.68 -12.80 13.59
C TRP A 253 -6.06 -11.44 13.27
N SER A 254 -6.51 -10.78 12.22
CA SER A 254 -6.05 -9.44 11.83
C SER A 254 -6.45 -8.39 12.87
N ILE A 255 -7.69 -8.45 13.39
CA ILE A 255 -8.16 -7.57 14.47
C ILE A 255 -7.33 -7.81 15.74
N PHE A 256 -7.13 -9.08 16.11
CA PHE A 256 -6.31 -9.43 17.29
C PHE A 256 -4.91 -8.85 17.19
N GLY A 257 -4.19 -9.09 16.09
CA GLY A 257 -2.85 -8.55 15.87
C GLY A 257 -2.80 -7.03 15.85
N THR A 258 -3.80 -6.42 15.23
CA THR A 258 -4.01 -4.98 15.19
C THR A 258 -4.14 -4.38 16.59
N VAL A 259 -5.05 -4.92 17.38
CA VAL A 259 -5.31 -4.45 18.76
C VAL A 259 -4.07 -4.70 19.64
N LEU A 260 -3.46 -5.86 19.53
CA LEU A 260 -2.24 -6.22 20.26
C LEU A 260 -1.12 -5.20 20.02
N LEU A 261 -0.79 -4.95 18.76
CA LEU A 261 0.29 -4.02 18.38
C LEU A 261 -0.06 -2.57 18.73
N MET A 262 -1.33 -2.18 18.62
CA MET A 262 -1.80 -0.85 19.01
C MET A 262 -1.63 -0.63 20.54
N VAL A 263 -2.06 -1.58 21.34
CA VAL A 263 -1.96 -1.49 22.82
C VAL A 263 -0.50 -1.42 23.27
N VAL A 264 0.34 -2.29 22.70
CA VAL A 264 1.77 -2.32 23.06
C VAL A 264 2.50 -1.08 22.52
N GLY A 265 2.13 -0.58 21.36
CA GLY A 265 2.77 0.56 20.69
C GLY A 265 2.22 1.93 21.08
N VAL A 266 1.19 2.03 21.90
CA VAL A 266 0.46 3.29 22.19
C VAL A 266 1.33 4.46 22.65
N LYS A 267 2.45 4.21 23.32
CA LYS A 267 3.37 5.24 23.81
C LYS A 267 4.42 5.69 22.77
N LEU A 268 4.67 4.88 21.75
CA LEU A 268 5.73 5.15 20.77
C LEU A 268 5.58 6.48 20.02
N PRO A 269 4.36 6.86 19.52
CA PRO A 269 4.19 8.13 18.82
C PRO A 269 4.53 9.34 19.70
N GLY A 270 4.11 9.34 20.97
CA GLY A 270 4.42 10.42 21.90
C GLY A 270 5.92 10.52 22.22
N LEU A 271 6.59 9.38 22.39
CA LEU A 271 8.04 9.34 22.60
C LEU A 271 8.82 9.77 21.37
N GLN A 272 8.38 9.42 20.19
CA GLN A 272 8.97 9.85 18.93
C GLN A 272 8.82 11.36 18.72
N PHE A 273 7.64 11.91 19.03
CA PHE A 273 7.42 13.36 19.01
C PHE A 273 8.33 14.09 19.99
N ASN A 274 8.47 13.58 21.23
CA ASN A 274 9.40 14.15 22.22
C ASN A 274 10.85 14.06 21.74
N ASN A 275 11.23 12.97 21.05
CA ASN A 275 12.55 12.84 20.46
C ASN A 275 12.85 13.95 19.46
N GLN A 276 11.93 14.21 18.53
CA GLN A 276 12.04 15.30 17.56
C GLN A 276 12.15 16.67 18.24
N LYS A 277 11.42 16.87 19.35
CA LYS A 277 11.45 18.13 20.12
C LYS A 277 12.80 18.37 20.79
N VAL A 278 13.36 17.35 21.45
CA VAL A 278 14.66 17.52 22.15
C VAL A 278 15.82 17.63 21.16
N GLU A 279 15.76 16.94 20.03
CA GLU A 279 16.71 17.10 18.91
C GLU A 279 16.65 18.51 18.32
N ALA A 280 15.45 19.04 18.08
CA ALA A 280 15.27 20.39 17.57
C ALA A 280 15.83 21.46 18.53
N ALA A 281 15.64 21.28 19.84
CA ALA A 281 16.20 22.18 20.84
C ALA A 281 17.73 22.16 20.86
N TYR A 282 18.34 20.98 20.79
CA TYR A 282 19.79 20.82 20.71
C TYR A 282 20.37 21.44 19.42
N ARG A 283 19.77 21.15 18.26
CA ARG A 283 20.13 21.71 16.98
C ARG A 283 20.03 23.25 16.95
N LYS A 284 18.94 23.79 17.54
CA LYS A 284 18.72 25.24 17.60
C LYS A 284 19.83 25.96 18.35
N GLU A 285 20.29 25.40 19.47
CA GLU A 285 21.38 25.99 20.26
C GLU A 285 22.73 25.91 19.50
N LEU A 286 23.00 24.81 18.79
CA LEU A 286 24.21 24.70 17.95
C LEU A 286 24.22 25.74 16.82
N VAL A 287 23.09 25.90 16.11
CA VAL A 287 22.96 26.88 15.01
C VAL A 287 23.16 28.32 15.54
N TYR A 288 22.56 28.63 16.69
CA TYR A 288 22.80 29.95 17.30
C TYR A 288 24.27 30.17 17.71
N GLY A 289 24.95 29.08 18.08
CA GLY A 289 26.38 29.15 18.42
C GLY A 289 27.33 29.38 17.24
N GLU A 290 26.85 29.13 16.00
CA GLU A 290 27.62 29.45 14.78
C GLU A 290 27.76 30.96 14.58
N ASP A 291 26.69 31.71 14.89
CA ASP A 291 26.66 33.17 14.67
C ASP A 291 26.97 34.00 15.94
N HIS A 292 26.86 33.40 17.15
CA HIS A 292 26.95 34.08 18.43
C HIS A 292 27.90 33.36 19.41
N ALA A 293 29.07 33.92 19.64
CA ALA A 293 30.12 33.35 20.53
C ALA A 293 29.72 33.19 22.00
N ASP A 294 28.68 33.89 22.46
CA ASP A 294 28.09 33.77 23.80
C ASP A 294 27.10 32.61 23.97
N ARG A 295 26.69 31.98 22.86
CA ARG A 295 25.79 30.83 22.79
C ARG A 295 26.54 29.50 22.73
N ALA A 296 25.82 28.41 22.70
CA ALA A 296 26.35 27.04 22.58
C ALA A 296 27.46 26.70 23.59
N LYS A 297 27.35 27.23 24.81
CA LYS A 297 28.34 26.95 25.87
C LYS A 297 28.36 25.43 26.17
N PRO A 298 29.55 24.85 26.47
CA PRO A 298 29.70 23.41 26.70
C PRO A 298 28.77 22.84 27.80
N ALA A 299 28.43 23.62 28.81
CA ALA A 299 27.51 23.22 29.87
C ALA A 299 26.09 23.07 29.34
N THR A 300 25.58 24.05 28.58
CA THR A 300 24.25 24.06 27.95
C THR A 300 24.11 22.92 26.92
N LEU A 301 25.13 22.74 26.07
CA LEU A 301 25.14 21.66 25.09
C LEU A 301 25.14 20.28 25.74
N ARG A 302 25.86 20.08 26.85
CA ARG A 302 25.85 18.82 27.61
C ARG A 302 24.49 18.54 28.24
N GLU A 303 23.81 19.56 28.75
CA GLU A 303 22.47 19.43 29.32
C GLU A 303 21.45 19.04 28.23
N LEU A 304 21.42 19.78 27.12
CA LEU A 304 20.54 19.50 25.99
C LEU A 304 20.76 18.10 25.43
N PHE A 305 22.02 17.70 25.24
CA PHE A 305 22.37 16.36 24.77
C PHE A 305 22.02 15.27 25.81
N SER A 306 22.12 15.56 27.09
CA SER A 306 21.64 14.65 28.14
C SER A 306 20.14 14.38 28.04
N ASN A 307 19.34 15.39 27.68
CA ASN A 307 17.90 15.23 27.45
C ASN A 307 17.62 14.40 26.19
N VAL A 308 18.38 14.62 25.12
CA VAL A 308 18.36 13.76 23.90
C VAL A 308 18.63 12.31 24.30
N ARG A 309 19.76 12.04 24.99
CA ARG A 309 20.14 10.69 25.41
C ARG A 309 19.09 10.01 26.28
N LYS A 310 18.52 10.70 27.27
CA LYS A 310 17.48 10.17 28.16
C LYS A 310 16.23 9.75 27.36
N ASN A 311 15.84 10.62 26.39
CA ASN A 311 14.66 10.32 25.57
C ASN A 311 14.91 9.14 24.62
N TYR A 312 16.10 9.04 24.01
CA TYR A 312 16.48 7.89 23.16
C TYR A 312 16.48 6.59 23.93
N PHE A 313 17.06 6.53 25.14
CA PHE A 313 17.08 5.30 25.93
C PHE A 313 15.66 4.88 26.35
N ARG A 314 14.79 5.83 26.67
CA ARG A 314 13.39 5.55 26.92
C ARG A 314 12.68 5.03 25.67
N LEU A 315 12.93 5.62 24.52
CA LEU A 315 12.39 5.20 23.24
C LEU A 315 12.86 3.79 22.87
N TYR A 316 14.15 3.49 23.03
CA TYR A 316 14.72 2.16 22.74
C TYR A 316 14.09 1.08 23.64
N PHE A 317 13.88 1.36 24.91
CA PHE A 317 13.20 0.42 25.81
C PHE A 317 11.77 0.13 25.34
N HIS A 318 11.02 1.14 24.93
CA HIS A 318 9.68 0.94 24.40
C HIS A 318 9.68 0.22 23.05
N TYR A 319 10.66 0.47 22.19
CA TYR A 319 10.83 -0.30 20.96
C TYR A 319 11.22 -1.75 21.21
N ALA A 320 12.00 -2.04 22.24
CA ALA A 320 12.44 -3.41 22.53
C ALA A 320 11.25 -4.34 22.78
N TYR A 321 10.32 -3.98 23.66
CA TYR A 321 9.15 -4.85 23.91
C TYR A 321 8.12 -4.79 22.78
N PHE A 322 7.98 -3.65 22.08
CA PHE A 322 7.13 -3.57 20.89
C PHE A 322 7.62 -4.52 19.80
N ASN A 323 8.91 -4.45 19.47
CA ASN A 323 9.51 -5.32 18.45
C ASN A 323 9.45 -6.79 18.88
N MET A 324 9.69 -7.09 20.16
CA MET A 324 9.53 -8.44 20.68
C MET A 324 8.10 -8.96 20.46
N THR A 325 7.08 -8.17 20.80
CA THR A 325 5.68 -8.53 20.58
C THR A 325 5.36 -8.69 19.10
N ALA A 326 5.86 -7.79 18.24
CA ALA A 326 5.65 -7.86 16.80
C ALA A 326 6.29 -9.11 16.17
N ILE A 327 7.51 -9.45 16.61
CA ILE A 327 8.18 -10.67 16.14
C ILE A 327 7.43 -11.91 16.63
N TRP A 328 7.03 -11.97 17.90
CA TRP A 328 6.24 -13.07 18.44
C TRP A 328 4.91 -13.24 17.70
N TYR A 329 4.20 -12.14 17.46
CA TYR A 329 2.97 -12.18 16.67
C TYR A 329 3.23 -12.74 15.26
N GLY A 330 4.32 -12.32 14.60
CA GLY A 330 4.70 -12.84 13.28
C GLY A 330 5.00 -14.36 13.29
N GLN A 331 5.61 -14.89 14.37
CA GLN A 331 5.82 -16.33 14.49
C GLN A 331 4.50 -17.10 14.76
N LEU A 332 3.65 -16.54 15.62
CA LEU A 332 2.33 -17.12 15.89
C LEU A 332 1.44 -17.11 14.65
N ASP A 333 1.59 -16.13 13.77
CA ASP A 333 0.85 -16.03 12.52
C ASP A 333 1.12 -17.19 11.56
N ILE A 334 2.40 -17.60 11.44
CA ILE A 334 2.77 -18.76 10.63
C ILE A 334 2.10 -20.02 11.19
N LEU A 335 2.13 -20.20 12.52
CA LEU A 335 1.49 -21.33 13.19
C LEU A 335 -0.03 -21.27 13.09
N TYR A 336 -0.63 -20.09 13.23
CA TYR A 336 -2.08 -19.90 13.15
C TYR A 336 -2.65 -20.38 11.82
N ASN A 337 -1.98 -20.01 10.70
CA ASN A 337 -2.37 -20.48 9.38
C ASN A 337 -2.43 -22.01 9.29
N LEU A 338 -1.43 -22.71 9.83
CA LEU A 338 -1.40 -24.16 9.81
C LEU A 338 -2.45 -24.77 10.74
N VAL A 339 -2.58 -24.24 11.96
CA VAL A 339 -3.54 -24.74 12.96
C VAL A 339 -4.97 -24.64 12.47
N VAL A 340 -5.33 -23.54 11.79
CA VAL A 340 -6.67 -23.37 11.16
C VAL A 340 -6.97 -24.46 10.14
N LEU A 341 -5.95 -24.97 9.44
CA LEU A 341 -6.10 -25.99 8.41
C LEU A 341 -6.05 -27.42 8.93
N PHE A 342 -5.59 -27.66 10.17
CA PHE A 342 -5.39 -29.02 10.72
C PHE A 342 -6.63 -29.94 10.61
N PRO A 343 -7.85 -29.53 10.93
CA PRO A 343 -9.02 -30.41 10.80
C PRO A 343 -9.23 -30.89 9.36
N SER A 344 -9.06 -29.99 8.37
CA SER A 344 -9.25 -30.32 6.96
C SER A 344 -8.08 -31.11 6.38
N ILE A 345 -6.85 -30.89 6.87
CA ILE A 345 -5.67 -31.71 6.52
C ILE A 345 -5.86 -33.12 7.05
N ALA A 346 -6.23 -33.29 8.32
CA ALA A 346 -6.45 -34.59 8.95
C ALA A 346 -7.61 -35.37 8.27
N ALA A 347 -8.61 -34.65 7.76
CA ALA A 347 -9.71 -35.23 6.99
C ALA A 347 -9.36 -35.55 5.52
N GLY A 348 -8.12 -35.26 5.08
CA GLY A 348 -7.68 -35.51 3.68
C GLY A 348 -8.37 -34.63 2.64
N LYS A 349 -8.94 -33.50 3.04
CA LYS A 349 -9.69 -32.57 2.14
C LYS A 349 -8.80 -31.56 1.41
N LEU A 350 -7.53 -31.43 1.80
CA LEU A 350 -6.59 -30.46 1.26
C LEU A 350 -5.42 -31.13 0.56
N THR A 351 -5.06 -30.60 -0.59
CA THR A 351 -3.79 -30.91 -1.27
C THR A 351 -2.70 -29.95 -0.81
N LEU A 352 -1.43 -30.27 -1.09
CA LEU A 352 -0.30 -29.40 -0.78
C LEU A 352 -0.42 -28.04 -1.50
N GLY A 353 -0.91 -28.06 -2.75
CA GLY A 353 -1.15 -26.84 -3.52
C GLY A 353 -2.22 -25.94 -2.89
N LEU A 354 -3.33 -26.51 -2.44
CA LEU A 354 -4.39 -25.77 -1.74
C LEU A 354 -3.87 -25.19 -0.41
N ILE A 355 -3.05 -25.92 0.36
CA ILE A 355 -2.45 -25.41 1.59
C ILE A 355 -1.59 -24.17 1.31
N GLN A 356 -0.73 -24.24 0.29
CA GLN A 356 0.14 -23.13 -0.09
C GLN A 356 -0.68 -21.93 -0.63
N GLN A 357 -1.69 -22.21 -1.42
CA GLN A 357 -2.59 -21.17 -1.93
C GLN A 357 -3.32 -20.45 -0.80
N ILE A 358 -3.93 -21.19 0.14
CA ILE A 358 -4.63 -20.63 1.29
C ILE A 358 -3.66 -19.80 2.16
N ALA A 359 -2.47 -20.31 2.46
CA ALA A 359 -1.48 -19.59 3.25
C ALA A 359 -1.09 -18.24 2.61
N ASN A 360 -0.90 -18.21 1.28
CA ASN A 360 -0.60 -16.98 0.56
C ASN A 360 -1.77 -15.99 0.61
N VAL A 361 -3.00 -16.42 0.29
CA VAL A 361 -4.20 -15.56 0.33
C VAL A 361 -4.42 -15.00 1.73
N PHE A 362 -4.30 -15.85 2.74
CA PHE A 362 -4.46 -15.44 4.14
C PHE A 362 -3.44 -14.37 4.55
N GLY A 363 -2.17 -14.55 4.17
CA GLY A 363 -1.11 -13.56 4.39
C GLY A 363 -1.44 -12.22 3.73
N ARG A 364 -1.87 -12.21 2.45
CA ARG A 364 -2.22 -10.99 1.70
C ARG A 364 -3.38 -10.22 2.33
N VAL A 365 -4.42 -10.94 2.74
CA VAL A 365 -5.60 -10.34 3.40
C VAL A 365 -5.20 -9.73 4.74
N ARG A 366 -4.44 -10.45 5.55
CA ARG A 366 -3.94 -9.97 6.84
C ARG A 366 -3.07 -8.72 6.69
N GLU A 367 -2.06 -8.74 5.81
CA GLU A 367 -1.17 -7.59 5.57
C GLU A 367 -1.96 -6.34 5.17
N SER A 368 -3.01 -6.52 4.37
CA SER A 368 -3.88 -5.42 3.96
C SER A 368 -4.68 -4.84 5.13
N PHE A 369 -5.19 -5.66 6.04
CA PHE A 369 -5.86 -5.17 7.24
C PHE A 369 -4.90 -4.49 8.23
N GLN A 370 -3.66 -4.92 8.29
CA GLN A 370 -2.65 -4.37 9.22
C GLN A 370 -1.93 -3.14 8.68
N TYR A 371 -2.17 -2.76 7.44
CA TYR A 371 -1.47 -1.65 6.79
C TYR A 371 -1.47 -0.35 7.60
N LEU A 372 -2.63 0.09 8.12
CA LEU A 372 -2.74 1.35 8.86
C LEU A 372 -1.87 1.37 10.13
N ILE A 373 -1.67 0.21 10.76
CA ILE A 373 -0.87 0.12 11.97
C ILE A 373 0.61 0.09 11.64
N SER A 374 1.01 -0.69 10.65
CA SER A 374 2.40 -0.74 10.19
C SER A 374 2.88 0.64 9.72
N SER A 375 1.99 1.45 9.16
CA SER A 375 2.26 2.80 8.64
C SER A 375 2.07 3.92 9.66
N TRP A 376 1.70 3.61 10.91
CA TRP A 376 1.31 4.62 11.92
C TRP A 376 2.37 5.70 12.15
N LYS A 377 3.64 5.32 12.24
CA LYS A 377 4.76 6.27 12.41
C LYS A 377 4.83 7.27 11.25
N THR A 378 4.72 6.77 10.03
CA THR A 378 4.77 7.57 8.80
C THR A 378 3.57 8.49 8.67
N ILE A 379 2.39 8.04 9.10
CA ILE A 379 1.17 8.86 9.16
C ILE A 379 1.35 10.05 10.13
N ILE A 380 1.94 9.84 11.32
CA ILE A 380 2.21 10.92 12.27
C ILE A 380 3.21 11.92 11.69
N GLU A 381 4.26 11.45 11.04
CA GLU A 381 5.24 12.31 10.36
C GLU A 381 4.57 13.15 9.28
N LEU A 382 3.75 12.55 8.42
CA LEU A 382 2.96 13.25 7.39
C LEU A 382 2.07 14.34 8.00
N LEU A 383 1.34 14.02 9.06
CA LEU A 383 0.45 14.98 9.73
C LEU A 383 1.23 16.17 10.31
N SER A 384 2.42 15.93 10.83
CA SER A 384 3.30 17.00 11.33
C SER A 384 3.74 17.93 10.21
N ILE A 385 4.23 17.37 9.10
CA ILE A 385 4.65 18.14 7.91
C ILE A 385 3.45 18.90 7.31
N TYR A 386 2.31 18.22 7.17
CA TYR A 386 1.08 18.84 6.68
C TYR A 386 0.66 20.07 7.50
N LYS A 387 0.67 19.98 8.84
CA LYS A 387 0.35 21.10 9.72
C LYS A 387 1.29 22.28 9.51
N ARG A 388 2.59 22.04 9.35
CA ARG A 388 3.59 23.08 9.10
C ARG A 388 3.37 23.76 7.74
N LEU A 389 3.20 22.97 6.67
CA LEU A 389 2.93 23.51 5.33
C LEU A 389 1.59 24.26 5.26
N LYS A 390 0.54 23.75 5.94
CA LYS A 390 -0.75 24.44 6.01
C LYS A 390 -0.66 25.77 6.74
N ALA A 391 0.08 25.85 7.86
CA ALA A 391 0.35 27.10 8.56
C ALA A 391 1.14 28.09 7.68
N PHE A 392 2.10 27.60 6.91
CA PHE A 392 2.87 28.41 5.95
C PHE A 392 1.99 28.96 4.84
N GLU A 393 1.11 28.14 4.23
CA GLU A 393 0.15 28.60 3.21
C GLU A 393 -0.93 29.55 3.72
N SER A 394 -1.28 29.47 5.01
CA SER A 394 -2.34 30.32 5.58
C SER A 394 -1.99 31.83 5.53
N ILE A 395 -0.72 32.16 5.37
CA ILE A 395 -0.23 33.54 5.26
C ILE A 395 -0.60 34.13 3.89
N LEU A 396 -0.63 33.31 2.84
CA LEU A 396 -1.03 33.72 1.49
C LEU A 396 -2.54 34.02 1.38
N HIS A 397 -3.34 33.68 2.37
CA HIS A 397 -4.77 33.85 2.37
C HIS A 397 -5.24 34.92 3.38
N LYS A 398 -4.32 35.61 4.03
CA LYS A 398 -4.55 36.80 4.82
C LYS A 398 -4.27 38.07 4.00
#